data_9e4d121af6ff9adc82c159fd84de4338
#
_entry.id   9e4d121af6ff9adc82c159fd84de4338
#
_cell.length_a   1.000
_cell.length_b   1.000
_cell.length_c   1.000
_cell.angle_alpha   90.00
_cell.angle_beta   90.00
_cell.angle_gamma   90.00
#
_symmetry.space_group_name_H-M   'P 1'
#
loop_
_entity.id
_entity.type
_entity.pdbx_description
1 polymer ?
#
loop_
_entity_poly.entity_id
_entity_poly.type
_entity_poly.pdbx_seq_one_letter_code
_entity_poly.pdbx_strand_id
1 'polypeptide(L)'
;MILAIDIGNTTVALGGIRDGRVCFVARMDTVRTRTAAEYRAEMDKVFAHRRHPERPVRFEGAVLTSVVPQITGALAECARYYTGKKPVIVSPEIRTGLTMAVDEPHAVGKDRLVDAAYAAANFPLPVVTVDLGTATTFNVVDKDRVFRGGVICPGLSTGLRALGERCAQLPQVHLGSPKSAIGTNTEKCMLSGSVMGTAVLIDGMVQRIEEELGQPATLVVTGGLAKYVAPLCRHPLTYDPELLMKGLALLYQLNAPQPAPRHTAAGGSYPCQECPLSCS
;
A
#
# COMPACT_ATOMS: atom_id res chain seq x y z
N MET A 1 -7.04 13.37 9.69
CA MET A 1 -6.78 12.51 8.51
C MET A 1 -5.29 12.39 8.30
N ILE A 2 -4.80 11.20 7.94
CA ILE A 2 -3.39 10.92 7.65
C ILE A 2 -3.17 11.02 6.13
N LEU A 3 -2.06 11.60 5.69
CA LEU A 3 -1.60 11.57 4.31
C LEU A 3 -0.68 10.36 4.12
N ALA A 4 -1.11 9.38 3.34
CA ALA A 4 -0.29 8.26 2.91
C ALA A 4 0.28 8.53 1.52
N ILE A 5 1.58 8.28 1.33
CA ILE A 5 2.27 8.49 0.06
C ILE A 5 3.02 7.21 -0.29
N ASP A 6 2.70 6.63 -1.44
CA ASP A 6 3.44 5.51 -2.01
C ASP A 6 4.17 5.98 -3.27
N ILE A 7 5.49 5.85 -3.28
CA ILE A 7 6.36 6.28 -4.38
C ILE A 7 6.86 5.04 -5.12
N GLY A 8 6.09 4.65 -6.12
CA GLY A 8 6.44 3.59 -7.06
C GLY A 8 7.27 4.09 -8.25
N ASN A 9 7.84 3.17 -9.02
CA ASN A 9 8.67 3.49 -10.19
C ASN A 9 7.92 4.23 -11.31
N THR A 10 6.64 3.99 -11.45
CA THR A 10 5.79 4.55 -12.51
C THR A 10 4.82 5.59 -11.98
N THR A 11 4.34 5.41 -10.75
CA THR A 11 3.24 6.18 -10.18
C THR A 11 3.51 6.52 -8.73
N VAL A 12 3.22 7.75 -8.34
CA VAL A 12 3.08 8.17 -6.94
C VAL A 12 1.61 8.13 -6.57
N ALA A 13 1.25 7.30 -5.59
CA ALA A 13 -0.11 7.24 -5.07
C ALA A 13 -0.24 8.06 -3.77
N LEU A 14 -1.30 8.85 -3.67
CA LEU A 14 -1.65 9.68 -2.52
C LEU A 14 -2.95 9.17 -1.92
N GLY A 15 -2.94 8.84 -0.64
CA GLY A 15 -4.11 8.40 0.10
C GLY A 15 -4.46 9.36 1.24
N GLY A 16 -5.74 9.66 1.41
CA GLY A 16 -6.25 10.30 2.62
C GLY A 16 -6.95 9.26 3.49
N ILE A 17 -6.46 9.04 4.71
CA ILE A 17 -6.96 7.99 5.59
C ILE A 17 -7.46 8.60 6.89
N ARG A 18 -8.67 8.24 7.29
CA ARG A 18 -9.29 8.67 8.55
C ARG A 18 -9.90 7.48 9.26
N ASP A 19 -9.55 7.30 10.54
CA ASP A 19 -10.09 6.23 11.39
C ASP A 19 -9.96 4.84 10.75
N GLY A 20 -8.79 4.56 10.15
CA GLY A 20 -8.49 3.31 9.46
C GLY A 20 -9.17 3.13 8.08
N ARG A 21 -10.01 4.08 7.65
CA ARG A 21 -10.70 4.03 6.35
C ARG A 21 -10.00 4.90 5.31
N VAL A 22 -9.83 4.37 4.12
CA VAL A 22 -9.32 5.10 2.98
C VAL A 22 -10.44 6.00 2.45
N CYS A 23 -10.28 7.31 2.61
CA CYS A 23 -11.26 8.30 2.15
C CYS A 23 -11.11 8.62 0.67
N PHE A 24 -9.87 8.56 0.18
CA PHE A 24 -9.56 8.73 -1.23
C PHE A 24 -8.18 8.14 -1.57
N VAL A 25 -8.02 7.79 -2.83
CA VAL A 25 -6.73 7.53 -3.47
C VAL A 25 -6.64 8.37 -4.73
N ALA A 26 -5.51 9.01 -4.95
CA ALA A 26 -5.18 9.69 -6.19
C ALA A 26 -3.80 9.25 -6.67
N ARG A 27 -3.55 9.39 -7.96
CA ARG A 27 -2.28 9.00 -8.58
C ARG A 27 -1.75 10.11 -9.44
N MET A 28 -0.44 10.26 -9.45
CA MET A 28 0.31 11.13 -10.35
C MET A 28 1.54 10.38 -10.86
N ASP A 29 2.08 10.79 -11.99
CA ASP A 29 3.23 10.13 -12.59
C ASP A 29 4.49 10.36 -11.76
N THR A 30 5.32 9.31 -11.64
CA THR A 30 6.65 9.40 -11.07
C THR A 30 7.59 10.05 -12.08
N VAL A 31 8.02 11.27 -11.80
CA VAL A 31 8.99 12.00 -12.62
C VAL A 31 10.22 12.28 -11.76
N ARG A 32 11.32 11.58 -12.04
CA ARG A 32 12.53 11.58 -11.20
C ARG A 32 13.25 12.92 -11.12
N THR A 33 12.99 13.81 -12.07
CA THR A 33 13.60 15.15 -12.17
C THR A 33 12.78 16.26 -11.52
N ARG A 34 11.53 15.96 -11.06
CA ARG A 34 10.68 16.96 -10.41
C ARG A 34 11.24 17.37 -9.04
N THR A 35 11.22 18.66 -8.80
CA THR A 35 11.53 19.28 -7.50
C THR A 35 10.36 19.12 -6.52
N ALA A 36 10.60 19.39 -5.24
CA ALA A 36 9.54 19.42 -4.23
C ALA A 36 8.44 20.44 -4.56
N ALA A 37 8.81 21.62 -5.12
CA ALA A 37 7.85 22.64 -5.52
C ALA A 37 6.92 22.17 -6.65
N GLU A 38 7.45 21.47 -7.64
CA GLU A 38 6.67 20.91 -8.75
C GLU A 38 5.75 19.78 -8.27
N TYR A 39 6.26 18.88 -7.43
CA TYR A 39 5.41 17.83 -6.81
C TYR A 39 4.29 18.45 -5.96
N ARG A 40 4.60 19.52 -5.19
CA ARG A 40 3.58 20.23 -4.41
C ARG A 40 2.50 20.82 -5.31
N ALA A 41 2.87 21.44 -6.43
CA ALA A 41 1.90 21.99 -7.38
C ALA A 41 0.96 20.90 -7.96
N GLU A 42 1.47 19.69 -8.25
CA GLU A 42 0.64 18.57 -8.67
C GLU A 42 -0.28 18.07 -7.54
N MET A 43 0.25 17.96 -6.32
CA MET A 43 -0.55 17.58 -5.14
C MET A 43 -1.63 18.62 -4.83
N ASP A 44 -1.36 19.91 -5.00
CA ASP A 44 -2.36 20.98 -4.84
C ASP A 44 -3.53 20.81 -5.82
N LYS A 45 -3.28 20.44 -7.08
CA LYS A 45 -4.33 20.12 -8.06
C LYS A 45 -5.19 18.95 -7.58
N VAL A 46 -4.53 17.87 -7.12
CA VAL A 46 -5.22 16.69 -6.57
C VAL A 46 -6.12 17.06 -5.40
N PHE A 47 -5.62 17.87 -4.46
CA PHE A 47 -6.37 18.25 -3.27
C PHE A 47 -7.43 19.31 -3.53
N ALA A 48 -7.23 20.21 -4.51
CA ALA A 48 -8.23 21.19 -4.91
C ALA A 48 -9.54 20.54 -5.38
N HIS A 49 -9.46 19.47 -6.18
CA HIS A 49 -10.63 18.72 -6.63
C HIS A 49 -11.37 17.95 -5.51
N ARG A 50 -10.78 17.87 -4.31
CA ARG A 50 -11.32 17.16 -3.15
C ARG A 50 -11.67 18.08 -1.98
N ARG A 51 -11.48 19.38 -2.17
CA ARG A 51 -11.88 20.40 -1.19
C ARG A 51 -13.39 20.63 -1.27
N HIS A 52 -14.13 20.29 -0.22
CA HIS A 52 -15.43 20.88 -0.01
C HIS A 52 -15.17 22.35 0.41
N PRO A 53 -15.90 23.36 -0.14
CA PRO A 53 -15.69 24.77 0.18
C PRO A 53 -15.64 25.06 1.69
N GLU A 54 -16.46 24.36 2.46
CA GLU A 54 -16.58 24.54 3.91
C GLU A 54 -15.68 23.61 4.75
N ARG A 55 -15.00 22.62 4.14
CA ARG A 55 -14.18 21.62 4.86
C ARG A 55 -12.85 21.39 4.15
N PRO A 56 -11.85 22.26 4.37
CA PRO A 56 -10.52 22.04 3.80
C PRO A 56 -9.95 20.70 4.28
N VAL A 57 -9.26 20.01 3.37
CA VAL A 57 -8.53 18.78 3.73
C VAL A 57 -7.41 19.15 4.71
N ARG A 58 -7.49 18.65 5.93
CA ARG A 58 -6.45 18.82 6.96
C ARG A 58 -5.81 17.48 7.26
N PHE A 59 -4.50 17.44 7.18
CA PHE A 59 -3.70 16.28 7.54
C PHE A 59 -3.04 16.51 8.91
N GLU A 60 -3.16 15.53 9.80
CA GLU A 60 -2.55 15.52 11.13
C GLU A 60 -1.17 14.90 11.16
N GLY A 61 -0.80 14.19 10.11
CA GLY A 61 0.48 13.56 9.91
C GLY A 61 0.56 12.87 8.56
N ALA A 62 1.75 12.36 8.24
CA ALA A 62 1.98 11.64 6.99
C ALA A 62 2.85 10.41 7.20
N VAL A 63 2.65 9.43 6.34
CA VAL A 63 3.48 8.23 6.18
C VAL A 63 3.86 8.06 4.72
N LEU A 64 5.09 7.62 4.48
CA LEU A 64 5.64 7.53 3.13
C LEU A 64 6.40 6.22 2.96
N THR A 65 6.08 5.51 1.87
CA THR A 65 6.91 4.42 1.35
C THR A 65 7.52 4.80 0.01
N SER A 66 8.70 4.31 -0.30
CA SER A 66 9.39 4.65 -1.55
C SER A 66 10.33 3.54 -2.02
N VAL A 67 10.23 3.24 -3.31
CA VAL A 67 11.20 2.45 -4.07
C VAL A 67 12.00 3.31 -5.07
N VAL A 68 11.88 4.66 -4.96
CA VAL A 68 12.55 5.64 -5.83
C VAL A 68 13.32 6.66 -4.97
N PRO A 69 14.55 6.34 -4.55
CA PRO A 69 15.33 7.19 -3.62
C PRO A 69 15.50 8.65 -4.08
N GLN A 70 15.58 8.88 -5.40
CA GLN A 70 15.87 10.21 -5.98
C GLN A 70 14.81 11.27 -5.63
N ILE A 71 13.55 10.87 -5.45
CA ILE A 71 12.44 11.80 -5.17
C ILE A 71 11.85 11.65 -3.78
N THR A 72 12.35 10.70 -2.99
CA THR A 72 11.87 10.46 -1.61
C THR A 72 11.98 11.72 -0.76
N GLY A 73 13.10 12.44 -0.84
CA GLY A 73 13.31 13.69 -0.10
C GLY A 73 12.33 14.79 -0.51
N ALA A 74 12.09 14.97 -1.81
CA ALA A 74 11.14 15.96 -2.33
C ALA A 74 9.71 15.72 -1.84
N LEU A 75 9.26 14.45 -1.86
CA LEU A 75 7.92 14.10 -1.38
C LEU A 75 7.81 14.11 0.15
N ALA A 76 8.88 13.83 0.87
CA ALA A 76 8.92 14.00 2.32
C ALA A 76 8.82 15.50 2.71
N GLU A 77 9.42 16.41 1.94
CA GLU A 77 9.26 17.85 2.12
C GLU A 77 7.82 18.29 1.84
N CYS A 78 7.20 17.80 0.76
CA CYS A 78 5.77 18.04 0.49
C CYS A 78 4.89 17.55 1.64
N ALA A 79 5.12 16.33 2.13
CA ALA A 79 4.38 15.78 3.26
C ALA A 79 4.49 16.68 4.50
N ARG A 80 5.70 17.18 4.79
CA ARG A 80 5.93 18.13 5.89
C ARG A 80 5.18 19.45 5.68
N TYR A 81 5.12 19.96 4.46
CA TYR A 81 4.38 21.19 4.13
C TYR A 81 2.88 21.05 4.46
N TYR A 82 2.24 19.91 4.08
CA TYR A 82 0.81 19.71 4.31
C TYR A 82 0.45 19.36 5.75
N THR A 83 1.37 18.81 6.52
CA THR A 83 1.11 18.31 7.88
C THR A 83 1.73 19.15 8.99
N GLY A 84 2.72 19.98 8.68
CA GLY A 84 3.55 20.67 9.66
C GLY A 84 4.50 19.74 10.44
N LYS A 85 4.56 18.44 10.11
CA LYS A 85 5.33 17.42 10.82
C LYS A 85 6.21 16.62 9.87
N LYS A 86 7.29 16.03 10.40
CA LYS A 86 8.07 15.04 9.64
C LYS A 86 7.20 13.81 9.36
N PRO A 87 7.17 13.31 8.12
CA PRO A 87 6.47 12.06 7.82
C PRO A 87 7.18 10.87 8.46
N VAL A 88 6.42 9.83 8.78
CA VAL A 88 6.97 8.49 9.04
C VAL A 88 7.42 7.93 7.69
N ILE A 89 8.70 7.61 7.56
CA ILE A 89 9.25 7.00 6.33
C ILE A 89 9.41 5.51 6.60
N VAL A 90 8.79 4.68 5.76
CA VAL A 90 8.86 3.23 5.87
C VAL A 90 10.29 2.77 5.59
N SER A 91 10.85 2.03 6.53
CA SER A 91 12.16 1.41 6.47
C SER A 91 12.15 0.11 7.30
N PRO A 92 13.16 -0.76 7.16
CA PRO A 92 13.23 -2.00 7.96
C PRO A 92 13.32 -1.76 9.48
N GLU A 93 13.75 -0.57 9.89
CA GLU A 93 13.95 -0.22 11.31
C GLU A 93 12.68 0.22 12.02
N ILE A 94 11.63 0.59 11.28
CA ILE A 94 10.36 0.98 11.91
C ILE A 94 9.61 -0.24 12.43
N ARG A 95 8.72 0.01 13.39
CA ARG A 95 7.86 -1.04 13.92
C ARG A 95 6.86 -1.50 12.86
N THR A 96 6.98 -2.74 12.42
CA THR A 96 6.09 -3.37 11.44
C THR A 96 5.19 -4.44 12.07
N GLY A 97 5.54 -4.93 13.25
CA GLY A 97 4.93 -6.10 13.87
C GLY A 97 5.36 -7.42 13.24
N LEU A 98 6.40 -7.39 12.40
CA LEU A 98 6.99 -8.57 11.75
C LEU A 98 8.42 -8.80 12.25
N THR A 99 8.82 -10.07 12.32
CA THR A 99 10.21 -10.47 12.39
C THR A 99 10.72 -10.77 10.97
N MET A 100 11.92 -10.34 10.63
CA MET A 100 12.49 -10.56 9.30
C MET A 100 13.39 -11.79 9.29
N ALA A 101 13.11 -12.77 8.44
CA ALA A 101 13.93 -13.95 8.21
C ALA A 101 14.34 -14.05 6.74
N VAL A 102 15.05 -13.02 6.28
CA VAL A 102 15.60 -12.89 4.92
C VAL A 102 17.06 -12.52 5.01
N ASP A 103 17.85 -12.88 4.01
CA ASP A 103 19.29 -12.65 3.99
C ASP A 103 19.64 -11.16 4.08
N GLU A 104 18.91 -10.31 3.36
CA GLU A 104 19.15 -8.87 3.28
C GLU A 104 17.87 -8.08 3.61
N PRO A 105 17.54 -7.86 4.90
CA PRO A 105 16.31 -7.13 5.28
C PRO A 105 16.19 -5.72 4.69
N HIS A 106 17.33 -5.02 4.52
CA HIS A 106 17.38 -3.67 3.96
C HIS A 106 17.11 -3.61 2.45
N ALA A 107 17.31 -4.74 1.73
CA ALA A 107 17.03 -4.86 0.30
C ALA A 107 15.56 -5.15 -0.01
N VAL A 108 14.77 -5.51 1.00
CA VAL A 108 13.33 -5.74 0.83
C VAL A 108 12.63 -4.45 0.39
N GLY A 109 11.84 -4.53 -0.67
CA GLY A 109 10.99 -3.42 -1.12
C GLY A 109 10.06 -2.95 0.00
N LYS A 110 10.04 -1.64 0.24
CA LYS A 110 9.27 -1.06 1.34
C LYS A 110 7.76 -1.26 1.17
N ASP A 111 7.28 -1.21 -0.07
CA ASP A 111 5.91 -1.55 -0.47
C ASP A 111 5.54 -2.99 -0.05
N ARG A 112 6.41 -3.95 -0.32
CA ARG A 112 6.25 -5.35 0.08
C ARG A 112 6.14 -5.50 1.60
N LEU A 113 6.94 -4.74 2.34
CA LEU A 113 6.90 -4.73 3.80
C LEU A 113 5.59 -4.16 4.35
N VAL A 114 5.07 -3.10 3.71
CA VAL A 114 3.78 -2.49 4.06
C VAL A 114 2.63 -3.48 3.89
N ASP A 115 2.57 -4.14 2.73
CA ASP A 115 1.52 -5.13 2.43
C ASP A 115 1.57 -6.31 3.40
N ALA A 116 2.77 -6.86 3.63
CA ALA A 116 2.99 -7.97 4.56
C ALA A 116 2.60 -7.60 6.00
N ALA A 117 2.97 -6.41 6.47
CA ALA A 117 2.65 -5.93 7.81
C ALA A 117 1.14 -5.81 8.02
N TYR A 118 0.43 -5.21 7.05
CA TYR A 118 -1.02 -5.09 7.14
C TYR A 118 -1.71 -6.45 7.08
N ALA A 119 -1.30 -7.29 6.15
CA ALA A 119 -1.89 -8.62 6.00
C ALA A 119 -1.70 -9.46 7.26
N ALA A 120 -0.50 -9.47 7.83
CA ALA A 120 -0.22 -10.20 9.07
C ALA A 120 -1.01 -9.69 10.28
N ALA A 121 -1.39 -8.40 10.29
CA ALA A 121 -2.16 -7.81 11.39
C ALA A 121 -3.67 -8.06 11.26
N ASN A 122 -4.20 -8.29 10.06
CA ASN A 122 -5.64 -8.25 9.80
C ASN A 122 -6.22 -9.53 9.19
N PHE A 123 -5.38 -10.50 8.78
CA PHE A 123 -5.82 -11.76 8.18
C PHE A 123 -5.27 -12.95 8.95
N PRO A 124 -5.91 -14.13 8.86
CA PRO A 124 -5.38 -15.36 9.45
C PRO A 124 -3.99 -15.69 8.91
N LEU A 125 -3.11 -16.15 9.82
CA LEU A 125 -1.75 -16.58 9.50
C LEU A 125 -1.68 -18.12 9.30
N PRO A 126 -0.79 -18.62 8.43
CA PRO A 126 0.12 -17.84 7.57
C PRO A 126 -0.62 -17.09 6.47
N VAL A 127 -0.02 -16.01 5.96
CA VAL A 127 -0.63 -15.19 4.91
C VAL A 127 0.35 -14.93 3.77
N VAL A 128 -0.17 -15.01 2.55
CA VAL A 128 0.54 -14.65 1.32
C VAL A 128 -0.17 -13.43 0.71
N THR A 129 0.56 -12.33 0.52
CA THR A 129 0.04 -11.21 -0.26
C THR A 129 0.56 -11.27 -1.68
N VAL A 130 -0.29 -10.95 -2.66
CA VAL A 130 0.12 -10.84 -4.07
C VAL A 130 -0.26 -9.45 -4.57
N ASP A 131 0.75 -8.64 -4.90
CA ASP A 131 0.53 -7.34 -5.54
C ASP A 131 0.73 -7.45 -7.06
N LEU A 132 -0.29 -7.05 -7.82
CA LEU A 132 -0.31 -7.02 -9.28
C LEU A 132 -0.07 -5.60 -9.78
N GLY A 133 1.18 -5.15 -9.66
CA GLY A 133 1.68 -3.84 -10.07
C GLY A 133 2.57 -3.89 -11.32
N THR A 134 3.63 -3.07 -11.31
CA THR A 134 4.70 -3.07 -12.35
C THR A 134 5.44 -4.42 -12.36
N ALA A 135 5.67 -4.98 -11.19
CA ALA A 135 6.01 -6.39 -10.98
C ALA A 135 4.80 -7.11 -10.35
N THR A 136 4.76 -8.43 -10.46
CA THR A 136 3.90 -9.27 -9.63
C THR A 136 4.73 -9.78 -8.47
N THR A 137 4.41 -9.36 -7.25
CA THR A 137 5.19 -9.73 -6.06
C THR A 137 4.36 -10.56 -5.11
N PHE A 138 4.98 -11.61 -4.56
CA PHE A 138 4.41 -12.43 -3.48
C PHE A 138 5.18 -12.13 -2.21
N ASN A 139 4.50 -11.94 -1.10
CA ASN A 139 5.11 -11.76 0.22
C ASN A 139 4.52 -12.80 1.17
N VAL A 140 5.38 -13.52 1.84
CA VAL A 140 5.02 -14.64 2.70
C VAL A 140 5.29 -14.28 4.15
N VAL A 141 4.25 -14.36 4.98
CA VAL A 141 4.37 -14.25 6.43
C VAL A 141 3.84 -15.52 7.05
N ASP A 142 4.68 -16.21 7.83
CA ASP A 142 4.32 -17.46 8.47
C ASP A 142 3.41 -17.28 9.71
N LYS A 143 3.04 -18.39 10.34
CA LYS A 143 2.17 -18.42 11.51
C LYS A 143 2.69 -17.65 12.72
N ASP A 144 4.03 -17.46 12.80
CA ASP A 144 4.72 -16.80 13.90
C ASP A 144 5.04 -15.31 13.60
N ARG A 145 4.37 -14.73 12.58
CA ARG A 145 4.59 -13.35 12.07
C ARG A 145 6.00 -13.11 11.56
N VAL A 146 6.66 -14.14 11.04
CA VAL A 146 7.97 -14.02 10.42
C VAL A 146 7.79 -13.79 8.92
N PHE A 147 8.34 -12.67 8.42
CA PHE A 147 8.44 -12.41 7.00
C PHE A 147 9.52 -13.31 6.39
N ARG A 148 9.08 -14.29 5.60
CA ARG A 148 9.94 -15.34 5.01
C ARG A 148 10.52 -14.95 3.65
N GLY A 149 10.20 -13.77 3.15
CA GLY A 149 10.56 -13.36 1.79
C GLY A 149 9.39 -13.51 0.82
N GLY A 150 9.63 -14.02 -0.37
CA GLY A 150 8.57 -14.23 -1.36
C GLY A 150 9.09 -14.35 -2.79
N VAL A 151 8.23 -14.03 -3.76
CA VAL A 151 8.51 -14.21 -5.18
C VAL A 151 8.34 -12.88 -5.91
N ILE A 152 9.14 -12.62 -6.94
CA ILE A 152 9.01 -11.47 -7.83
C ILE A 152 8.98 -11.97 -9.26
N CYS A 153 7.90 -11.65 -9.97
CA CYS A 153 7.70 -11.99 -11.38
C CYS A 153 7.48 -10.72 -12.20
N PRO A 154 7.66 -10.77 -13.52
CA PRO A 154 7.23 -9.69 -14.39
C PRO A 154 5.75 -9.36 -14.16
N GLY A 155 5.42 -8.08 -14.02
CA GLY A 155 4.02 -7.67 -13.92
C GLY A 155 3.28 -7.89 -15.24
N LEU A 156 1.97 -8.07 -15.13
CA LEU A 156 1.08 -8.37 -16.25
C LEU A 156 1.26 -7.41 -17.46
N SER A 157 1.16 -6.10 -17.21
CA SER A 157 1.38 -5.10 -18.28
C SER A 157 2.82 -5.05 -18.76
N THR A 158 3.79 -5.31 -17.89
CA THR A 158 5.21 -5.33 -18.24
C THR A 158 5.51 -6.50 -19.20
N GLY A 159 5.00 -7.69 -18.89
CA GLY A 159 5.14 -8.86 -19.75
C GLY A 159 4.46 -8.70 -21.09
N LEU A 160 3.21 -8.21 -21.09
CA LEU A 160 2.44 -8.00 -22.32
C LEU A 160 3.11 -6.97 -23.24
N ARG A 161 3.61 -5.87 -22.69
CA ARG A 161 4.36 -4.86 -23.45
C ARG A 161 5.66 -5.42 -23.99
N ALA A 162 6.41 -6.18 -23.19
CA ALA A 162 7.67 -6.77 -23.63
C ALA A 162 7.50 -7.72 -24.82
N LEU A 163 6.38 -8.46 -24.90
CA LEU A 163 6.05 -9.28 -26.08
C LEU A 163 5.87 -8.41 -27.32
N GLY A 164 5.08 -7.35 -27.26
CA GLY A 164 4.85 -6.45 -28.40
C GLY A 164 6.08 -5.64 -28.83
N GLU A 165 7.02 -5.36 -27.89
CA GLU A 165 8.25 -4.63 -28.19
C GLU A 165 9.38 -5.52 -28.75
N ARG A 166 9.44 -6.80 -28.34
CA ARG A 166 10.56 -7.70 -28.66
C ARG A 166 10.24 -8.74 -29.70
N CYS A 167 8.97 -8.97 -30.02
CA CYS A 167 8.55 -9.97 -31.00
C CYS A 167 7.94 -9.27 -32.22
N ALA A 168 8.66 -9.25 -33.36
CA ALA A 168 8.31 -8.49 -34.54
C ALA A 168 6.91 -8.76 -35.12
N GLN A 169 6.32 -9.94 -34.83
CA GLN A 169 5.01 -10.33 -35.35
C GLN A 169 3.89 -10.18 -34.30
N LEU A 170 4.22 -9.76 -33.05
CA LEU A 170 3.22 -9.58 -32.02
C LEU A 170 2.77 -8.11 -31.95
N PRO A 171 1.45 -7.85 -32.03
CA PRO A 171 0.94 -6.48 -31.95
C PRO A 171 1.01 -5.94 -30.52
N GLN A 172 0.91 -4.61 -30.39
CA GLN A 172 0.57 -3.98 -29.10
C GLN A 172 -0.86 -4.32 -28.73
N VAL A 173 -1.06 -4.93 -27.55
CA VAL A 173 -2.37 -5.39 -27.08
C VAL A 173 -2.77 -4.63 -25.82
N HIS A 174 -3.98 -4.11 -25.82
CA HIS A 174 -4.56 -3.51 -24.63
C HIS A 174 -5.02 -4.57 -23.63
N LEU A 175 -4.75 -4.31 -22.35
CA LEU A 175 -5.17 -5.22 -21.29
C LEU A 175 -6.70 -5.30 -21.20
N GLY A 176 -7.20 -6.52 -21.10
CA GLY A 176 -8.64 -6.82 -20.96
C GLY A 176 -8.85 -8.21 -20.40
N SER A 177 -10.11 -8.59 -20.13
CA SER A 177 -10.42 -9.91 -19.63
C SER A 177 -10.56 -10.91 -20.81
N PRO A 178 -9.77 -12.00 -20.85
CA PRO A 178 -9.89 -13.02 -21.87
C PRO A 178 -11.23 -13.81 -21.67
N LYS A 179 -11.89 -14.14 -22.79
CA LYS A 179 -13.15 -14.90 -22.76
C LYS A 179 -12.92 -16.41 -22.66
N SER A 180 -11.75 -16.89 -23.07
CA SER A 180 -11.40 -18.32 -23.10
C SER A 180 -9.90 -18.50 -22.97
N ALA A 181 -9.47 -19.67 -22.49
CA ALA A 181 -8.06 -20.03 -22.40
C ALA A 181 -7.42 -20.19 -23.77
N ILE A 182 -8.18 -20.68 -24.76
CA ILE A 182 -7.70 -20.83 -26.13
C ILE A 182 -8.05 -19.58 -26.92
N GLY A 183 -7.03 -18.79 -27.27
CA GLY A 183 -7.17 -17.66 -28.19
C GLY A 183 -7.30 -18.11 -29.63
N THR A 184 -8.16 -17.45 -30.41
CA THR A 184 -8.41 -17.77 -31.84
C THR A 184 -7.72 -16.80 -32.79
N ASN A 185 -6.96 -15.82 -32.26
CA ASN A 185 -6.06 -14.93 -33.00
C ASN A 185 -4.94 -14.51 -32.05
N THR A 186 -3.90 -13.86 -32.60
CA THR A 186 -2.70 -13.46 -31.85
C THR A 186 -3.03 -12.61 -30.61
N GLU A 187 -3.89 -11.60 -30.73
CA GLU A 187 -4.27 -10.72 -29.63
C GLU A 187 -4.96 -11.52 -28.49
N LYS A 188 -5.90 -12.38 -28.82
CA LYS A 188 -6.59 -13.22 -27.83
C LYS A 188 -5.64 -14.24 -27.18
N CYS A 189 -4.67 -14.78 -27.93
CA CYS A 189 -3.64 -15.66 -27.39
C CYS A 189 -2.76 -14.89 -26.37
N MET A 190 -2.33 -13.67 -26.73
CA MET A 190 -1.53 -12.84 -25.84
C MET A 190 -2.30 -12.46 -24.57
N LEU A 191 -3.57 -12.07 -24.70
CA LEU A 191 -4.43 -11.76 -23.54
C LEU A 191 -4.65 -13.00 -22.64
N SER A 192 -4.96 -14.14 -23.22
CA SER A 192 -5.13 -15.38 -22.47
C SER A 192 -3.84 -15.75 -21.74
N GLY A 193 -2.71 -15.78 -22.44
CA GLY A 193 -1.42 -16.10 -21.84
C GLY A 193 -1.03 -15.14 -20.73
N SER A 194 -1.27 -13.84 -20.91
CA SER A 194 -0.94 -12.84 -19.91
C SER A 194 -1.89 -12.90 -18.70
N VAL A 195 -3.20 -12.85 -18.90
CA VAL A 195 -4.16 -12.69 -17.79
C VAL A 195 -4.47 -14.04 -17.12
N MET A 196 -4.88 -15.06 -17.89
CA MET A 196 -5.13 -16.39 -17.32
C MET A 196 -3.82 -17.06 -16.88
N GLY A 197 -2.73 -16.85 -17.64
CA GLY A 197 -1.41 -17.33 -17.25
C GLY A 197 -0.96 -16.76 -15.90
N THR A 198 -1.26 -15.50 -15.63
CA THR A 198 -0.98 -14.89 -14.30
C THR A 198 -1.85 -15.49 -13.21
N ALA A 199 -3.13 -15.79 -13.48
CA ALA A 199 -3.99 -16.49 -12.50
C ALA A 199 -3.44 -17.89 -12.17
N VAL A 200 -3.05 -18.66 -13.18
CA VAL A 200 -2.43 -19.98 -13.00
C VAL A 200 -1.09 -19.88 -12.26
N LEU A 201 -0.29 -18.86 -12.55
CA LEU A 201 0.96 -18.59 -11.82
C LEU A 201 0.68 -18.33 -10.33
N ILE A 202 -0.35 -17.53 -10.01
CA ILE A 202 -0.75 -17.28 -8.62
C ILE A 202 -1.16 -18.57 -7.94
N ASP A 203 -2.10 -19.32 -8.53
CA ASP A 203 -2.59 -20.57 -7.98
C ASP A 203 -1.47 -21.58 -7.73
N GLY A 204 -0.60 -21.80 -8.74
CA GLY A 204 0.49 -22.75 -8.64
C GLY A 204 1.61 -22.29 -7.71
N MET A 205 1.89 -20.98 -7.61
CA MET A 205 2.90 -20.47 -6.70
C MET A 205 2.43 -20.51 -5.25
N VAL A 206 1.19 -20.16 -4.99
CA VAL A 206 0.60 -20.27 -3.64
C VAL A 206 0.60 -21.71 -3.16
N GLN A 207 0.22 -22.67 -4.02
CA GLN A 207 0.28 -24.09 -3.67
C GLN A 207 1.71 -24.51 -3.26
N ARG A 208 2.75 -24.09 -4.01
CA ARG A 208 4.15 -24.41 -3.66
C ARG A 208 4.59 -23.75 -2.36
N ILE A 209 4.14 -22.54 -2.10
CA ILE A 209 4.41 -21.83 -0.83
C ILE A 209 3.74 -22.58 0.34
N GLU A 210 2.51 -23.05 0.17
CA GLU A 210 1.80 -23.85 1.17
C GLU A 210 2.50 -25.18 1.46
N GLU A 211 2.98 -25.86 0.41
CA GLU A 211 3.79 -27.08 0.53
C GLU A 211 5.07 -26.83 1.34
N GLU A 212 5.75 -25.70 1.10
CA GLU A 212 6.95 -25.32 1.84
C GLU A 212 6.65 -24.90 3.29
N LEU A 213 5.51 -24.20 3.52
CA LEU A 213 5.04 -23.86 4.86
C LEU A 213 4.49 -25.05 5.65
N GLY A 214 4.15 -26.14 4.98
CA GLY A 214 3.53 -27.33 5.55
C GLY A 214 2.07 -27.13 6.00
N GLN A 215 1.39 -26.06 5.54
CA GLN A 215 0.02 -25.72 5.91
C GLN A 215 -0.60 -24.73 4.93
N PRO A 216 -1.95 -24.70 4.81
CA PRO A 216 -2.66 -23.73 4.02
C PRO A 216 -2.39 -22.29 4.47
N ALA A 217 -2.38 -21.35 3.52
CA ALA A 217 -2.17 -19.94 3.76
C ALA A 217 -3.37 -19.09 3.30
N THR A 218 -3.64 -18.02 4.00
CA THR A 218 -4.59 -17.00 3.54
C THR A 218 -4.00 -16.24 2.36
N LEU A 219 -4.69 -16.21 1.22
CA LEU A 219 -4.25 -15.45 0.05
C LEU A 219 -4.96 -14.09 -0.01
N VAL A 220 -4.19 -13.01 -0.02
CA VAL A 220 -4.68 -11.65 -0.19
C VAL A 220 -4.08 -11.05 -1.46
N VAL A 221 -4.93 -10.63 -2.39
CA VAL A 221 -4.52 -10.09 -3.69
C VAL A 221 -4.81 -8.60 -3.73
N THR A 222 -3.84 -7.82 -4.18
CA THR A 222 -3.93 -6.36 -4.32
C THR A 222 -3.33 -5.90 -5.65
N GLY A 223 -3.26 -4.59 -5.85
CA GLY A 223 -2.69 -3.98 -7.05
C GLY A 223 -3.72 -3.57 -8.09
N GLY A 224 -3.34 -2.61 -8.93
CA GLY A 224 -4.24 -2.00 -9.91
C GLY A 224 -4.74 -2.95 -11.01
N LEU A 225 -4.01 -4.04 -11.25
CA LEU A 225 -4.33 -5.02 -12.27
C LEU A 225 -5.03 -6.28 -11.71
N ALA A 226 -5.13 -6.39 -10.39
CA ALA A 226 -5.74 -7.53 -9.71
C ALA A 226 -7.20 -7.79 -10.15
N LYS A 227 -7.95 -6.76 -10.47
CA LYS A 227 -9.34 -6.85 -10.96
C LYS A 227 -9.51 -7.72 -12.21
N TYR A 228 -8.47 -7.87 -13.04
CA TYR A 228 -8.50 -8.72 -14.24
C TYR A 228 -8.14 -10.17 -13.93
N VAL A 229 -7.34 -10.41 -12.91
CA VAL A 229 -6.73 -11.71 -12.60
C VAL A 229 -7.45 -12.43 -11.46
N ALA A 230 -7.77 -11.74 -10.37
CA ALA A 230 -8.37 -12.31 -9.18
C ALA A 230 -9.65 -13.15 -9.46
N PRO A 231 -10.57 -12.74 -10.36
CA PRO A 231 -11.74 -13.54 -10.69
C PRO A 231 -11.44 -14.86 -11.42
N LEU A 232 -10.21 -15.04 -11.91
CA LEU A 232 -9.77 -16.21 -12.67
C LEU A 232 -8.93 -17.18 -11.84
N CYS A 233 -8.49 -16.77 -10.66
CA CYS A 233 -7.80 -17.65 -9.72
C CYS A 233 -8.76 -18.72 -9.17
N ARG A 234 -8.23 -19.92 -8.97
CA ARG A 234 -8.96 -21.06 -8.38
C ARG A 234 -8.75 -21.15 -6.88
N HIS A 235 -7.59 -20.70 -6.40
CA HIS A 235 -7.31 -20.63 -4.98
C HIS A 235 -8.25 -19.61 -4.31
N PRO A 236 -8.86 -19.93 -3.16
CA PRO A 236 -9.65 -18.96 -2.39
C PRO A 236 -8.80 -17.74 -2.04
N LEU A 237 -9.31 -16.54 -2.31
CA LEU A 237 -8.57 -15.32 -2.07
C LEU A 237 -9.47 -14.19 -1.59
N THR A 238 -8.86 -13.23 -0.91
CA THR A 238 -9.45 -11.90 -0.62
C THR A 238 -8.83 -10.88 -1.54
N TYR A 239 -9.64 -10.16 -2.31
CA TYR A 239 -9.18 -9.01 -3.09
C TYR A 239 -9.34 -7.72 -2.30
N ASP A 240 -8.22 -7.07 -1.97
CA ASP A 240 -8.20 -5.78 -1.28
C ASP A 240 -7.40 -4.73 -2.09
N PRO A 241 -8.07 -3.89 -2.89
CA PRO A 241 -7.41 -2.88 -3.71
C PRO A 241 -6.77 -1.74 -2.90
N GLU A 242 -7.05 -1.66 -1.61
CA GLU A 242 -6.55 -0.61 -0.71
C GLU A 242 -5.51 -1.12 0.29
N LEU A 243 -5.03 -2.37 0.13
CA LEU A 243 -4.14 -3.06 1.07
C LEU A 243 -2.94 -2.17 1.45
N LEU A 244 -2.22 -1.64 0.47
CA LEU A 244 -1.06 -0.79 0.67
C LEU A 244 -1.41 0.49 1.47
N MET A 245 -2.50 1.16 1.13
CA MET A 245 -2.91 2.38 1.84
C MET A 245 -3.30 2.12 3.29
N LYS A 246 -4.01 1.01 3.54
CA LYS A 246 -4.34 0.55 4.89
C LYS A 246 -3.07 0.16 5.66
N GLY A 247 -2.12 -0.47 4.99
CA GLY A 247 -0.82 -0.82 5.57
C GLY A 247 -0.02 0.43 5.97
N LEU A 248 0.01 1.45 5.13
CA LEU A 248 0.64 2.72 5.48
C LEU A 248 -0.03 3.36 6.71
N ALA A 249 -1.35 3.32 6.81
CA ALA A 249 -2.06 3.81 7.99
C ALA A 249 -1.69 3.04 9.27
N LEU A 250 -1.60 1.72 9.19
CA LEU A 250 -1.15 0.87 10.29
C LEU A 250 0.26 1.25 10.73
N LEU A 251 1.20 1.36 9.77
CA LEU A 251 2.58 1.72 10.08
C LEU A 251 2.69 3.13 10.66
N TYR A 252 1.85 4.08 10.22
CA TYR A 252 1.76 5.38 10.86
C TYR A 252 1.34 5.27 12.33
N GLN A 253 0.29 4.52 12.63
CA GLN A 253 -0.20 4.34 14.00
C GLN A 253 0.85 3.71 14.92
N LEU A 254 1.62 2.74 14.40
CA LEU A 254 2.67 2.07 15.17
C LEU A 254 3.90 2.97 15.44
N ASN A 255 4.16 3.97 14.59
CA ASN A 255 5.43 4.70 14.58
C ASN A 255 5.29 6.21 14.76
N ALA A 256 4.09 6.78 14.63
CA ALA A 256 3.89 8.21 14.87
C ALA A 256 4.13 8.55 16.34
N PRO A 257 4.71 9.74 16.63
CA PRO A 257 4.80 10.21 17.99
C PRO A 257 3.40 10.24 18.62
N GLN A 258 3.22 9.51 19.70
CA GLN A 258 1.95 9.54 20.45
C GLN A 258 1.76 10.96 21.02
N PRO A 259 0.56 11.54 20.93
CA PRO A 259 0.28 12.78 21.65
C PRO A 259 0.55 12.52 23.14
N ALA A 260 1.27 13.45 23.79
CA ALA A 260 1.47 13.38 25.23
C ALA A 260 0.12 13.12 25.91
N PRO A 261 0.06 12.24 26.91
CA PRO A 261 -1.18 11.98 27.63
C PRO A 261 -1.75 13.33 28.07
N ARG A 262 -2.99 13.61 27.69
CA ARG A 262 -3.68 14.80 28.21
C ARG A 262 -3.75 14.58 29.71
N HIS A 263 -2.96 15.33 30.47
CA HIS A 263 -3.19 15.44 31.90
C HIS A 263 -4.62 15.97 32.05
N THR A 264 -5.54 15.09 32.34
CA THR A 264 -6.81 15.51 32.95
C THR A 264 -6.39 16.21 34.22
N ALA A 265 -6.50 17.54 34.24
CA ALA A 265 -6.33 18.30 35.47
C ALA A 265 -7.28 17.66 36.47
N ALA A 266 -6.67 17.01 37.45
CA ALA A 266 -7.41 16.52 38.61
C ALA A 266 -8.18 17.71 39.15
N GLY A 267 -9.49 17.55 39.22
CA GLY A 267 -10.38 18.56 39.76
C GLY A 267 -9.91 18.98 41.13
N GLY A 268 -9.32 20.16 41.23
CA GLY A 268 -9.11 20.83 42.49
C GLY A 268 -10.48 21.16 43.04
N SER A 269 -10.92 20.36 44.00
CA SER A 269 -12.01 20.72 44.90
C SER A 269 -11.55 21.93 45.70
N TYR A 270 -11.98 23.12 45.32
CA TYR A 270 -11.92 24.28 46.22
C TYR A 270 -12.94 24.05 47.34
N PRO A 271 -12.52 24.08 48.61
CA PRO A 271 -13.47 24.08 49.73
C PRO A 271 -14.25 25.41 49.70
N CYS A 272 -15.55 25.30 49.66
CA CYS A 272 -16.47 26.42 49.83
C CYS A 272 -16.25 26.97 51.24
N GLN A 273 -15.62 28.14 51.36
CA GLN A 273 -15.59 28.90 52.60
C GLN A 273 -16.98 29.49 52.85
N GLU A 274 -17.58 29.06 53.96
CA GLU A 274 -18.80 29.60 54.52
C GLU A 274 -18.67 31.12 54.69
N CYS A 275 -19.59 31.86 54.12
CA CYS A 275 -19.77 33.28 54.38
C CYS A 275 -20.85 33.44 55.42
N PRO A 276 -20.54 33.96 56.64
CA PRO A 276 -21.58 34.27 57.64
C PRO A 276 -22.05 35.70 57.40
N LEU A 277 -23.26 35.88 56.95
CA LEU A 277 -23.98 37.16 57.12
C LEU A 277 -25.34 36.91 57.78
N SER A 278 -25.33 37.04 59.08
CA SER A 278 -26.48 37.52 59.87
C SER A 278 -26.68 39.02 59.62
N CYS A 279 -27.87 39.47 59.34
CA CYS A 279 -28.43 40.65 60.01
C CYS A 279 -29.82 41.01 59.52
N SER A 280 -30.73 41.05 60.48
CA SER A 280 -31.92 41.92 60.63
C SER A 280 -33.03 41.86 59.63
#